data_fb0f87f67925adefb04d90e5e3d50fa3
#
_entry.id   fb0f87f67925adefb04d90e5e3d50fa3
#
_cell.length_a   1.000
_cell.length_b   1.000
_cell.length_c   1.000
_cell.angle_alpha   90.00
_cell.angle_beta   90.00
_cell.angle_gamma   90.00
#
_symmetry.space_group_name_H-M   'P 1'
#
loop_
_entity.id
_entity.type
_entity.pdbx_description
1 polymer ?
#
loop_
_entity_poly.entity_id
_entity_poly.type
_entity_poly.pdbx_seq_one_letter_code
_entity_poly.pdbx_strand_id
1 'polypeptide(L)'
;VFAAGGDRVLLLGRRADVLEKAEVPGALTYAADLAEPEDVRGVAAFVERELGAVDVLVHSAGGSGLLEPDAPGDDPLAAVAHTWSVNFRLNTLTAVLLTEALKPRLAEPGGRVLFLSSIAAYRGSGSGAYAAAKAGLHPYAHDLARELGPRGITVNVVAPGYIEDTEFFGDAMAEERRARLIGETSNGRAGTPGDVAETLHWLASSGAGHITSQVIQVNGGAERGH
;
A
#
# COMPACT_ATOMS: atom_id res chain seq x y z
N VAL A 1 7.26 -13.27 -2.13
CA VAL A 1 8.68 -13.02 -1.81
C VAL A 1 8.93 -13.32 -0.34
N PHE A 2 8.33 -12.60 0.63
CA PHE A 2 8.56 -12.79 2.07
C PHE A 2 8.39 -14.25 2.53
N ALA A 3 7.24 -14.88 2.27
CA ALA A 3 7.01 -16.28 2.65
C ALA A 3 8.02 -17.25 1.99
N ALA A 4 8.41 -17.01 0.75
CA ALA A 4 9.45 -17.78 0.07
C ALA A 4 10.84 -17.57 0.71
N GLY A 5 11.06 -16.45 1.37
CA GLY A 5 12.26 -16.16 2.18
C GLY A 5 12.26 -16.82 3.56
N GLY A 6 11.16 -17.47 3.94
CA GLY A 6 11.00 -18.12 5.25
C GLY A 6 10.37 -17.25 6.34
N ASP A 7 9.86 -16.07 5.98
CA ASP A 7 9.20 -15.18 6.91
C ASP A 7 7.81 -15.70 7.30
N ARG A 8 7.41 -15.46 8.55
CA ARG A 8 6.02 -15.63 8.98
C ARG A 8 5.18 -14.48 8.47
N VAL A 9 4.23 -14.75 7.60
CA VAL A 9 3.41 -13.74 6.92
C VAL A 9 1.99 -13.75 7.46
N LEU A 10 1.43 -12.56 7.72
CA LEU A 10 0.02 -12.33 7.96
C LEU A 10 -0.56 -11.53 6.78
N LEU A 11 -1.56 -12.09 6.11
CA LEU A 11 -2.31 -11.44 5.06
C LEU A 11 -3.59 -10.81 5.64
N LEU A 12 -3.77 -9.52 5.38
CA LEU A 12 -4.93 -8.74 5.83
C LEU A 12 -5.74 -8.25 4.62
N GLY A 13 -7.05 -8.31 4.71
CA GLY A 13 -7.95 -7.79 3.69
C GLY A 13 -9.40 -7.97 4.06
N ARG A 14 -10.31 -7.32 3.34
CA ARG A 14 -11.77 -7.39 3.61
C ARG A 14 -12.41 -8.70 3.15
N ARG A 15 -11.87 -9.32 2.10
CA ARG A 15 -12.45 -10.50 1.43
C ARG A 15 -11.80 -11.79 1.93
N ALA A 16 -12.45 -12.46 2.87
CA ALA A 16 -11.93 -13.71 3.47
C ALA A 16 -11.66 -14.79 2.41
N ASP A 17 -12.58 -14.94 1.43
CA ASP A 17 -12.46 -15.90 0.36
C ASP A 17 -11.24 -15.65 -0.57
N VAL A 18 -10.86 -14.39 -0.75
CA VAL A 18 -9.67 -14.01 -1.52
C VAL A 18 -8.38 -14.29 -0.73
N LEU A 19 -8.40 -14.01 0.57
CA LEU A 19 -7.27 -14.32 1.45
C LEU A 19 -6.99 -15.82 1.50
N GLU A 20 -8.03 -16.65 1.59
CA GLU A 20 -7.92 -18.12 1.58
C GLU A 20 -7.35 -18.64 0.24
N LYS A 21 -7.73 -18.01 -0.88
CA LYS A 21 -7.27 -18.38 -2.22
C LYS A 21 -5.87 -17.85 -2.57
N ALA A 22 -5.26 -17.03 -1.73
CA ALA A 22 -3.95 -16.44 -2.01
C ALA A 22 -2.82 -17.49 -2.06
N GLU A 23 -3.08 -18.73 -1.62
CA GLU A 23 -2.17 -19.90 -1.71
C GLU A 23 -0.73 -19.60 -1.27
N VAL A 24 -0.56 -18.76 -0.25
CA VAL A 24 0.75 -18.47 0.33
C VAL A 24 1.05 -19.49 1.42
N PRO A 25 1.98 -20.43 1.19
CA PRO A 25 2.23 -21.51 2.13
C PRO A 25 2.62 -21.01 3.52
N GLY A 26 1.90 -21.45 4.55
CA GLY A 26 2.18 -21.10 5.94
C GLY A 26 1.78 -19.68 6.36
N ALA A 27 1.18 -18.89 5.47
CA ALA A 27 0.69 -17.57 5.85
C ALA A 27 -0.55 -17.67 6.74
N LEU A 28 -0.63 -16.80 7.73
CA LEU A 28 -1.84 -16.52 8.48
C LEU A 28 -2.72 -15.56 7.68
N THR A 29 -4.03 -15.66 7.85
CA THR A 29 -5.00 -14.75 7.24
C THR A 29 -5.92 -14.17 8.31
N TYR A 30 -6.31 -12.89 8.14
CA TYR A 30 -7.31 -12.26 8.99
C TYR A 30 -8.13 -11.28 8.16
N ALA A 31 -9.45 -11.53 8.09
CA ALA A 31 -10.37 -10.66 7.35
C ALA A 31 -10.78 -9.47 8.21
N ALA A 32 -10.54 -8.25 7.72
CA ALA A 32 -10.84 -7.00 8.40
C ALA A 32 -11.01 -5.84 7.42
N ASP A 33 -11.92 -4.92 7.69
CA ASP A 33 -11.90 -3.59 7.08
C ASP A 33 -10.95 -2.69 7.86
N LEU A 34 -9.76 -2.47 7.32
CA LEU A 34 -8.71 -1.68 7.97
C LEU A 34 -9.07 -0.18 8.11
N ALA A 35 -10.19 0.27 7.55
CA ALA A 35 -10.73 1.60 7.77
C ALA A 35 -11.74 1.67 8.94
N GLU A 36 -12.02 0.52 9.59
CA GLU A 36 -12.87 0.45 10.78
C GLU A 36 -12.01 0.24 12.03
N PRO A 37 -12.07 1.19 13.01
CA PRO A 37 -11.24 1.10 14.22
C PRO A 37 -11.43 -0.19 15.02
N GLU A 38 -12.64 -0.75 15.03
CA GLU A 38 -12.91 -1.98 15.77
C GLU A 38 -12.23 -3.19 15.14
N ASP A 39 -12.30 -3.30 13.80
CA ASP A 39 -11.61 -4.36 13.07
C ASP A 39 -10.09 -4.27 13.26
N VAL A 40 -9.55 -3.04 13.24
CA VAL A 40 -8.12 -2.81 13.45
C VAL A 40 -7.68 -3.20 14.87
N ARG A 41 -8.52 -2.99 15.91
CA ARG A 41 -8.26 -3.53 17.25
C ARG A 41 -8.22 -5.06 17.25
N GLY A 42 -9.14 -5.69 16.52
CA GLY A 42 -9.14 -7.13 16.32
C GLY A 42 -7.86 -7.64 15.68
N VAL A 43 -7.36 -6.95 14.64
CA VAL A 43 -6.07 -7.26 14.01
C VAL A 43 -4.92 -7.12 15.01
N ALA A 44 -4.87 -6.04 15.80
CA ALA A 44 -3.80 -5.82 16.78
C ALA A 44 -3.78 -6.92 17.85
N ALA A 45 -4.94 -7.33 18.35
CA ALA A 45 -5.06 -8.45 19.30
C ALA A 45 -4.64 -9.78 18.67
N PHE A 46 -4.99 -10.02 17.41
CA PHE A 46 -4.55 -11.19 16.66
C PHE A 46 -3.02 -11.23 16.50
N VAL A 47 -2.43 -10.11 16.08
CA VAL A 47 -0.96 -9.97 15.93
C VAL A 47 -0.26 -10.24 17.27
N GLU A 48 -0.75 -9.67 18.36
CA GLU A 48 -0.20 -9.90 19.71
C GLU A 48 -0.18 -11.39 20.09
N ARG A 49 -1.27 -12.07 19.83
CA ARG A 49 -1.42 -13.48 20.18
C ARG A 49 -0.60 -14.42 19.29
N GLU A 50 -0.61 -14.18 17.98
CA GLU A 50 -0.04 -15.14 17.01
C GLU A 50 1.39 -14.80 16.61
N LEU A 51 1.77 -13.53 16.56
CA LEU A 51 3.07 -13.09 16.07
C LEU A 51 3.95 -12.51 17.19
N GLY A 52 3.36 -11.79 18.12
CA GLY A 52 4.04 -11.08 19.20
C GLY A 52 4.66 -9.76 18.74
N ALA A 53 5.65 -9.79 17.85
CA ALA A 53 6.28 -8.63 17.25
C ALA A 53 6.04 -8.57 15.73
N VAL A 54 6.24 -7.37 15.16
CA VAL A 54 6.13 -7.11 13.72
C VAL A 54 7.46 -6.53 13.24
N ASP A 55 8.21 -7.32 12.48
CA ASP A 55 9.48 -6.87 11.88
C ASP A 55 9.22 -5.98 10.67
N VAL A 56 8.23 -6.33 9.85
CA VAL A 56 7.91 -5.62 8.61
C VAL A 56 6.40 -5.39 8.51
N LEU A 57 5.99 -4.14 8.40
CA LEU A 57 4.61 -3.73 8.16
C LEU A 57 4.49 -3.14 6.76
N VAL A 58 3.79 -3.85 5.85
CA VAL A 58 3.56 -3.41 4.47
C VAL A 58 2.11 -2.98 4.29
N HIS A 59 1.90 -1.72 3.95
CA HIS A 59 0.58 -1.17 3.63
C HIS A 59 0.32 -1.24 2.13
N SER A 60 -0.23 -2.37 1.67
CA SER A 60 -0.63 -2.58 0.27
C SER A 60 -2.14 -2.46 0.04
N ALA A 61 -2.94 -2.39 1.09
CA ALA A 61 -4.38 -2.16 0.98
C ALA A 61 -4.67 -0.82 0.30
N GLY A 62 -5.61 -0.83 -0.63
CA GLY A 62 -5.99 0.36 -1.38
C GLY A 62 -6.54 0.01 -2.76
N GLY A 63 -7.00 1.04 -3.48
CA GLY A 63 -7.57 0.88 -4.82
C GLY A 63 -8.11 2.19 -5.37
N SER A 64 -8.64 2.16 -6.61
CA SER A 64 -9.18 3.34 -7.28
C SER A 64 -10.55 3.82 -6.75
N GLY A 65 -11.16 3.06 -5.85
CA GLY A 65 -12.53 3.31 -5.40
C GLY A 65 -13.62 2.87 -6.38
N LEU A 66 -13.25 2.32 -7.53
CA LEU A 66 -14.21 1.88 -8.57
C LEU A 66 -15.05 0.66 -8.16
N LEU A 67 -14.61 -0.08 -7.15
CA LEU A 67 -15.32 -1.24 -6.61
C LEU A 67 -16.20 -0.89 -5.40
N GLU A 68 -16.20 0.37 -4.98
CA GLU A 68 -17.04 0.84 -3.89
C GLU A 68 -18.41 1.28 -4.43
N PRO A 69 -19.46 1.22 -3.61
CA PRO A 69 -20.77 1.70 -4.01
C PRO A 69 -20.77 3.17 -4.42
N ASP A 70 -21.60 3.50 -5.39
CA ASP A 70 -21.82 4.89 -5.81
C ASP A 70 -22.43 5.73 -4.67
N ALA A 71 -22.29 7.05 -4.79
CA ALA A 71 -22.93 7.98 -3.88
C ALA A 71 -24.47 7.81 -3.94
N PRO A 72 -25.16 7.85 -2.82
CA PRO A 72 -26.62 7.82 -2.83
C PRO A 72 -27.21 9.12 -3.41
N GLY A 73 -28.21 9.00 -4.29
CA GLY A 73 -28.92 10.14 -4.88
C GLY A 73 -28.23 10.80 -6.08
N ASP A 74 -28.83 11.86 -6.61
CA ASP A 74 -28.44 12.51 -7.87
C ASP A 74 -27.72 13.85 -7.67
N ASP A 75 -27.29 14.18 -6.45
CA ASP A 75 -26.54 15.44 -6.19
C ASP A 75 -25.08 15.32 -6.64
N PRO A 76 -24.65 16.09 -7.66
CA PRO A 76 -23.29 16.03 -8.17
C PRO A 76 -22.22 16.39 -7.12
N LEU A 77 -22.50 17.31 -6.20
CA LEU A 77 -21.54 17.68 -5.14
C LEU A 77 -21.43 16.58 -4.08
N ALA A 78 -22.55 15.93 -3.74
CA ALA A 78 -22.54 14.77 -2.86
C ALA A 78 -21.75 13.61 -3.49
N ALA A 79 -21.87 13.36 -4.78
CA ALA A 79 -21.10 12.37 -5.51
C ALA A 79 -19.59 12.66 -5.48
N VAL A 80 -19.20 13.92 -5.67
CA VAL A 80 -17.78 14.34 -5.54
C VAL A 80 -17.29 14.11 -4.12
N ALA A 81 -18.00 14.57 -3.09
CA ALA A 81 -17.63 14.42 -1.68
C ALA A 81 -17.49 12.93 -1.30
N HIS A 82 -18.41 12.09 -1.76
CA HIS A 82 -18.36 10.64 -1.57
C HIS A 82 -17.10 10.04 -2.19
N THR A 83 -16.80 10.32 -3.45
CA THR A 83 -15.62 9.83 -4.17
C THR A 83 -14.32 10.18 -3.43
N TRP A 84 -14.20 11.42 -2.93
CA TRP A 84 -13.03 11.84 -2.16
C TRP A 84 -12.93 11.11 -0.83
N SER A 85 -14.04 10.97 -0.12
CA SER A 85 -14.10 10.27 1.17
C SER A 85 -13.73 8.80 1.02
N VAL A 86 -14.28 8.12 0.02
CA VAL A 86 -13.99 6.71 -0.29
C VAL A 86 -12.51 6.52 -0.59
N ASN A 87 -11.94 7.35 -1.47
CA ASN A 87 -10.52 7.21 -1.81
C ASN A 87 -9.59 7.48 -0.62
N PHE A 88 -9.89 8.48 0.20
CA PHE A 88 -9.12 8.75 1.41
C PHE A 88 -9.23 7.59 2.40
N ARG A 89 -10.44 7.08 2.61
CA ARG A 89 -10.70 5.94 3.48
C ARG A 89 -9.88 4.71 3.05
N LEU A 90 -9.94 4.35 1.76
CA LEU A 90 -9.30 3.15 1.23
C LEU A 90 -7.77 3.23 1.19
N ASN A 91 -7.21 4.38 0.89
CA ASN A 91 -5.80 4.51 0.53
C ASN A 91 -4.93 5.17 1.60
N THR A 92 -5.54 5.91 2.52
CA THR A 92 -4.83 6.64 3.57
C THR A 92 -5.23 6.15 4.94
N LEU A 93 -6.54 6.19 5.27
CA LEU A 93 -7.01 5.89 6.62
C LEU A 93 -6.72 4.44 7.04
N THR A 94 -6.85 3.47 6.12
CA THR A 94 -6.47 2.07 6.35
C THR A 94 -5.02 1.94 6.83
N ALA A 95 -4.10 2.64 6.18
CA ALA A 95 -2.69 2.61 6.52
C ALA A 95 -2.40 3.32 7.85
N VAL A 96 -3.05 4.47 8.08
CA VAL A 96 -2.91 5.23 9.33
C VAL A 96 -3.39 4.40 10.52
N LEU A 97 -4.62 3.88 10.49
CA LEU A 97 -5.19 3.14 11.61
C LEU A 97 -4.38 1.88 11.94
N LEU A 98 -3.99 1.11 10.93
CA LEU A 98 -3.21 -0.10 11.15
C LEU A 98 -1.81 0.22 11.71
N THR A 99 -1.15 1.28 11.20
CA THR A 99 0.14 1.72 11.74
C THR A 99 0.01 2.11 13.21
N GLU A 100 -0.95 2.96 13.55
CA GLU A 100 -1.13 3.43 14.93
C GLU A 100 -1.40 2.27 15.90
N ALA A 101 -2.19 1.28 15.48
CA ALA A 101 -2.49 0.10 16.29
C ALA A 101 -1.27 -0.81 16.49
N LEU A 102 -0.39 -0.93 15.48
CA LEU A 102 0.74 -1.84 15.49
C LEU A 102 2.08 -1.17 15.89
N LYS A 103 2.17 0.16 15.98
CA LYS A 103 3.38 0.88 16.43
C LYS A 103 3.99 0.31 17.71
N PRO A 104 3.21 -0.05 18.75
CA PRO A 104 3.78 -0.61 19.97
C PRO A 104 4.39 -2.01 19.81
N ARG A 105 4.11 -2.68 18.69
CA ARG A 105 4.55 -4.05 18.39
C ARG A 105 5.67 -4.12 17.35
N LEU A 106 6.06 -2.97 16.77
CA LEU A 106 7.16 -2.94 15.81
C LEU A 106 8.47 -3.35 16.49
N ALA A 107 9.21 -4.21 15.82
CA ALA A 107 10.51 -4.71 16.34
C ALA A 107 11.50 -3.57 16.57
N GLU A 108 12.20 -3.62 17.69
CA GLU A 108 13.20 -2.63 18.10
C GLU A 108 14.52 -3.30 18.50
N PRO A 109 15.65 -2.94 17.88
CA PRO A 109 15.76 -2.18 16.63
C PRO A 109 15.41 -3.05 15.41
N GLY A 110 15.26 -2.43 14.26
CA GLY A 110 15.22 -3.16 12.99
C GLY A 110 13.86 -3.23 12.30
N GLY A 111 12.80 -2.72 12.93
CA GLY A 111 11.46 -2.67 12.33
C GLY A 111 11.42 -1.88 11.01
N ARG A 112 10.47 -2.23 10.14
CA ARG A 112 10.27 -1.62 8.82
C ARG A 112 8.80 -1.29 8.62
N VAL A 113 8.50 -0.07 8.20
CA VAL A 113 7.15 0.34 7.77
C VAL A 113 7.22 0.79 6.32
N LEU A 114 6.44 0.16 5.45
CA LEU A 114 6.47 0.36 4.02
C LEU A 114 5.07 0.67 3.50
N PHE A 115 4.90 1.82 2.84
CA PHE A 115 3.63 2.24 2.25
C PHE A 115 3.65 2.09 0.74
N LEU A 116 2.56 1.63 0.14
CA LEU A 116 2.34 1.72 -1.30
C LEU A 116 1.57 3.00 -1.65
N SER A 117 2.28 3.94 -2.25
CA SER A 117 1.72 5.12 -2.91
C SER A 117 1.43 4.81 -4.39
N SER A 118 1.63 5.75 -5.27
CA SER A 118 1.47 5.63 -6.72
C SER A 118 2.19 6.78 -7.43
N ILE A 119 2.58 6.56 -8.67
CA ILE A 119 2.98 7.61 -9.61
C ILE A 119 1.91 8.71 -9.72
N ALA A 120 0.62 8.37 -9.51
CA ALA A 120 -0.49 9.30 -9.51
C ALA A 120 -0.34 10.42 -8.47
N ALA A 121 0.34 10.17 -7.36
CA ALA A 121 0.62 11.16 -6.32
C ALA A 121 1.48 12.34 -6.80
N TYR A 122 2.20 12.17 -7.90
CA TYR A 122 3.10 13.19 -8.48
C TYR A 122 2.50 13.88 -9.69
N ARG A 123 1.88 13.13 -10.59
CA ARG A 123 1.42 13.67 -11.89
C ARG A 123 -0.08 13.54 -12.14
N GLY A 124 -0.83 13.02 -11.14
CA GLY A 124 -2.24 12.69 -11.33
C GLY A 124 -2.44 11.42 -12.17
N SER A 125 -3.68 10.99 -12.29
CA SER A 125 -4.05 9.77 -13.04
C SER A 125 -5.42 9.87 -13.71
N GLY A 126 -6.00 11.09 -13.75
CA GLY A 126 -7.39 11.30 -14.12
C GLY A 126 -8.38 11.15 -12.96
N SER A 127 -7.93 10.72 -11.79
CA SER A 127 -8.71 10.72 -10.55
C SER A 127 -7.97 11.52 -9.47
N GLY A 128 -8.36 12.78 -9.27
CA GLY A 128 -7.77 13.65 -8.27
C GLY A 128 -7.91 13.11 -6.86
N ALA A 129 -9.04 12.47 -6.54
CA ALA A 129 -9.29 11.88 -5.23
C ALA A 129 -8.29 10.75 -4.88
N TYR A 130 -8.06 9.84 -5.82
CA TYR A 130 -7.06 8.78 -5.67
C TYR A 130 -5.64 9.35 -5.54
N ALA A 131 -5.27 10.26 -6.42
CA ALA A 131 -3.96 10.91 -6.43
C ALA A 131 -3.67 11.62 -5.09
N ALA A 132 -4.62 12.41 -4.59
CA ALA A 132 -4.51 13.10 -3.30
C ALA A 132 -4.42 12.13 -2.12
N ALA A 133 -5.22 11.06 -2.12
CA ALA A 133 -5.17 10.05 -1.08
C ALA A 133 -3.80 9.35 -1.03
N LYS A 134 -3.23 8.98 -2.17
CA LYS A 134 -1.90 8.37 -2.24
C LYS A 134 -0.78 9.36 -1.90
N ALA A 135 -0.92 10.64 -2.27
CA ALA A 135 0.02 11.69 -1.89
C ALA A 135 0.04 11.93 -0.37
N GLY A 136 -1.11 11.79 0.30
CA GLY A 136 -1.20 11.93 1.76
C GLY A 136 -0.32 10.98 2.57
N LEU A 137 0.08 9.85 1.99
CA LEU A 137 1.01 8.91 2.63
C LEU A 137 2.44 9.45 2.75
N HIS A 138 2.84 10.40 1.88
CA HIS A 138 4.23 10.89 1.85
C HIS A 138 4.58 11.69 3.12
N PRO A 139 3.85 12.79 3.47
CA PRO A 139 4.13 13.51 4.70
C PRO A 139 3.90 12.66 5.95
N TYR A 140 2.91 11.77 5.95
CA TYR A 140 2.69 10.84 7.05
C TYR A 140 3.91 9.92 7.27
N ALA A 141 4.48 9.36 6.20
CA ALA A 141 5.70 8.56 6.29
C ALA A 141 6.91 9.37 6.79
N HIS A 142 7.02 10.65 6.42
CA HIS A 142 8.08 11.54 6.93
C HIS A 142 7.96 11.78 8.43
N ASP A 143 6.76 12.04 8.93
CA ASP A 143 6.53 12.25 10.36
C ASP A 143 6.78 10.96 11.16
N LEU A 144 6.31 9.81 10.66
CA LEU A 144 6.60 8.50 11.27
C LEU A 144 8.11 8.18 11.29
N ALA A 145 8.84 8.52 10.23
CA ALA A 145 10.29 8.28 10.18
C ALA A 145 11.02 9.07 11.27
N ARG A 146 10.56 10.30 11.58
CA ARG A 146 11.09 11.09 12.70
C ARG A 146 10.73 10.50 14.06
N GLU A 147 9.49 10.04 14.22
CA GLU A 147 8.99 9.45 15.47
C GLU A 147 9.69 8.12 15.75
N LEU A 148 9.79 7.26 14.76
CA LEU A 148 10.23 5.86 14.92
C LEU A 148 11.75 5.68 14.73
N GLY A 149 12.43 6.63 14.09
CA GLY A 149 13.87 6.57 13.83
C GLY A 149 14.74 6.35 15.08
N PRO A 150 14.48 7.03 16.23
CA PRO A 150 15.21 6.78 17.47
C PRO A 150 15.08 5.34 18.01
N ARG A 151 14.04 4.62 17.58
CA ARG A 151 13.82 3.20 17.91
C ARG A 151 14.52 2.25 16.90
N GLY A 152 15.28 2.77 15.96
CA GLY A 152 15.95 1.99 14.90
C GLY A 152 15.01 1.43 13.85
N ILE A 153 13.83 2.05 13.66
CA ILE A 153 12.80 1.66 12.69
C ILE A 153 12.88 2.57 11.47
N THR A 154 12.87 2.01 10.26
CA THR A 154 12.80 2.80 9.03
C THR A 154 11.38 2.84 8.46
N VAL A 155 11.03 3.97 7.84
CA VAL A 155 9.73 4.19 7.23
C VAL A 155 9.93 4.72 5.82
N ASN A 156 9.42 4.01 4.81
CA ASN A 156 9.57 4.40 3.41
C ASN A 156 8.26 4.21 2.63
N VAL A 157 8.19 4.86 1.51
CA VAL A 157 7.07 4.77 0.56
C VAL A 157 7.59 4.20 -0.75
N VAL A 158 6.85 3.30 -1.35
CA VAL A 158 7.06 2.83 -2.72
C VAL A 158 5.97 3.41 -3.60
N ALA A 159 6.32 4.00 -4.72
CA ALA A 159 5.40 4.63 -5.67
C ALA A 159 5.45 3.90 -7.03
N PRO A 160 4.62 2.87 -7.24
CA PRO A 160 4.55 2.16 -8.49
C PRO A 160 3.99 3.03 -9.62
N GLY A 161 4.43 2.75 -10.85
CA GLY A 161 3.82 3.23 -12.08
C GLY A 161 2.69 2.32 -12.57
N TYR A 162 2.64 2.11 -13.88
CA TYR A 162 1.75 1.12 -14.47
C TYR A 162 2.27 -0.29 -14.19
N ILE A 163 1.49 -1.06 -13.43
CA ILE A 163 1.76 -2.46 -13.10
C ILE A 163 0.67 -3.31 -13.75
N GLU A 164 1.06 -4.22 -14.64
CA GLU A 164 0.14 -5.17 -15.28
C GLU A 164 -0.17 -6.34 -14.33
N ASP A 165 -1.09 -7.20 -14.72
CA ASP A 165 -1.52 -8.39 -13.98
C ASP A 165 -2.05 -8.07 -12.56
N THR A 166 -2.79 -6.95 -12.45
CA THR A 166 -3.45 -6.53 -11.21
C THR A 166 -4.93 -6.23 -11.45
N GLU A 167 -5.76 -6.41 -10.43
CA GLU A 167 -7.20 -6.05 -10.47
C GLU A 167 -7.42 -4.51 -10.51
N PHE A 168 -6.38 -3.69 -10.36
CA PHE A 168 -6.51 -2.24 -10.22
C PHE A 168 -7.17 -1.55 -11.40
N PHE A 169 -6.93 -2.03 -12.61
CA PHE A 169 -7.46 -1.46 -13.84
C PHE A 169 -8.72 -2.16 -14.35
N GLY A 170 -9.21 -3.19 -13.64
CA GLY A 170 -10.31 -4.05 -14.09
C GLY A 170 -9.94 -4.91 -15.32
N ASP A 171 -10.92 -5.67 -15.81
CA ASP A 171 -10.71 -6.66 -16.89
C ASP A 171 -10.55 -6.06 -18.30
N ALA A 172 -10.73 -4.75 -18.48
CA ALA A 172 -10.88 -4.13 -19.79
C ALA A 172 -10.08 -2.83 -19.97
N MET A 173 -8.77 -2.86 -19.66
CA MET A 173 -7.94 -1.73 -20.09
C MET A 173 -7.82 -1.75 -21.62
N ALA A 174 -8.25 -0.66 -22.29
CA ALA A 174 -8.09 -0.53 -23.73
C ALA A 174 -6.61 -0.62 -24.14
N GLU A 175 -6.31 -1.36 -25.21
CA GLU A 175 -4.94 -1.60 -25.66
C GLU A 175 -4.19 -0.29 -25.97
N GLU A 176 -4.88 0.71 -26.50
CA GLU A 176 -4.30 2.05 -26.75
C GLU A 176 -3.84 2.71 -25.45
N ARG A 177 -4.61 2.56 -24.36
CA ARG A 177 -4.22 3.09 -23.04
C ARG A 177 -3.02 2.32 -22.49
N ARG A 178 -3.01 1.00 -22.64
CA ARG A 178 -1.89 0.14 -22.21
C ARG A 178 -0.62 0.52 -22.96
N ALA A 179 -0.68 0.59 -24.29
CA ALA A 179 0.46 0.97 -25.13
C ALA A 179 1.00 2.36 -24.79
N ARG A 180 0.10 3.33 -24.50
CA ARG A 180 0.49 4.67 -24.06
C ARG A 180 1.24 4.64 -22.74
N LEU A 181 0.72 3.92 -21.71
CA LEU A 181 1.34 3.84 -20.40
C LEU A 181 2.72 3.17 -20.46
N ILE A 182 2.89 2.14 -21.30
CA ILE A 182 4.19 1.51 -21.57
C ILE A 182 5.13 2.50 -22.27
N GLY A 183 4.63 3.22 -23.29
CA GLY A 183 5.41 4.21 -24.03
C GLY A 183 5.91 5.39 -23.18
N GLU A 184 5.30 5.64 -22.02
CA GLU A 184 5.77 6.65 -21.06
C GLU A 184 6.96 6.15 -20.23
N THR A 185 7.22 4.84 -20.18
CA THR A 185 8.34 4.28 -19.42
C THR A 185 9.65 4.42 -20.19
N SER A 186 10.75 4.71 -19.49
CA SER A 186 12.09 4.78 -20.10
C SER A 186 12.66 3.39 -20.42
N ASN A 187 12.21 2.34 -19.71
CA ASN A 187 12.64 0.97 -19.92
C ASN A 187 11.78 0.19 -20.94
N GLY A 188 10.73 0.80 -21.49
CA GLY A 188 9.90 0.28 -22.56
C GLY A 188 8.98 -0.89 -22.18
N ARG A 189 8.71 -1.11 -20.90
CA ARG A 189 7.82 -2.19 -20.44
C ARG A 189 6.89 -1.75 -19.31
N ALA A 190 5.79 -2.46 -19.14
CA ALA A 190 5.01 -2.40 -17.90
C ALA A 190 5.83 -2.93 -16.72
N GLY A 191 5.52 -2.46 -15.52
CA GLY A 191 5.97 -3.12 -14.31
C GLY A 191 5.14 -4.37 -14.02
N THR A 192 5.67 -5.25 -13.20
CA THR A 192 4.99 -6.44 -12.70
C THR A 192 4.79 -6.35 -11.19
N PRO A 193 3.87 -7.13 -10.59
CA PRO A 193 3.79 -7.26 -9.13
C PRO A 193 5.12 -7.68 -8.50
N GLY A 194 5.93 -8.49 -9.22
CA GLY A 194 7.28 -8.87 -8.80
C GLY A 194 8.24 -7.69 -8.65
N ASP A 195 8.24 -6.73 -9.59
CA ASP A 195 9.10 -5.54 -9.51
C ASP A 195 8.84 -4.74 -8.22
N VAL A 196 7.57 -4.66 -7.81
CA VAL A 196 7.17 -3.97 -6.58
C VAL A 196 7.52 -4.80 -5.34
N ALA A 197 7.22 -6.10 -5.36
CA ALA A 197 7.44 -7.00 -4.24
C ALA A 197 8.92 -7.15 -3.88
N GLU A 198 9.81 -7.26 -4.89
CA GLU A 198 11.26 -7.32 -4.68
C GLU A 198 11.81 -6.00 -4.12
N THR A 199 11.27 -4.87 -4.56
CA THR A 199 11.64 -3.55 -4.00
C THR A 199 11.24 -3.45 -2.53
N LEU A 200 10.03 -3.88 -2.17
CA LEU A 200 9.56 -3.91 -0.77
C LEU A 200 10.42 -4.85 0.07
N HIS A 201 10.74 -6.04 -0.45
CA HIS A 201 11.57 -7.02 0.24
C HIS A 201 12.99 -6.50 0.49
N TRP A 202 13.59 -5.84 -0.52
CA TRP A 202 14.90 -5.20 -0.33
C TRP A 202 14.86 -4.08 0.70
N LEU A 203 13.85 -3.20 0.67
CA LEU A 203 13.66 -2.15 1.68
C LEU A 203 13.43 -2.71 3.09
N ALA A 204 12.87 -3.92 3.20
CA ALA A 204 12.71 -4.62 4.47
C ALA A 204 14.03 -5.23 4.99
N SER A 205 15.02 -5.41 4.16
CA SER A 205 16.30 -6.04 4.52
C SER A 205 17.16 -5.16 5.44
N SER A 206 18.17 -5.78 6.08
CA SER A 206 19.18 -5.06 6.85
C SER A 206 20.04 -4.14 5.97
N GLY A 207 20.23 -4.48 4.68
CA GLY A 207 20.99 -3.68 3.74
C GLY A 207 20.38 -2.30 3.46
N ALA A 208 19.07 -2.15 3.65
CA ALA A 208 18.35 -0.88 3.52
C ALA A 208 18.23 -0.10 4.85
N GLY A 209 18.95 -0.52 5.89
CA GLY A 209 18.81 0.04 7.25
C GLY A 209 19.13 1.55 7.40
N HIS A 210 19.78 2.17 6.41
CA HIS A 210 20.04 3.62 6.38
C HIS A 210 19.13 4.37 5.40
N ILE A 211 18.12 3.70 4.84
CA ILE A 211 17.11 4.30 3.95
C ILE A 211 15.84 4.49 4.75
N THR A 212 15.50 5.73 5.03
CA THR A 212 14.27 6.09 5.74
C THR A 212 13.74 7.43 5.25
N SER A 213 12.44 7.67 5.38
CA SER A 213 11.79 8.92 4.94
C SER A 213 11.88 9.15 3.42
N GLN A 214 12.02 8.07 2.63
CA GLN A 214 12.16 8.17 1.18
C GLN A 214 10.89 7.71 0.45
N VAL A 215 10.69 8.28 -0.75
CA VAL A 215 9.70 7.80 -1.71
C VAL A 215 10.44 7.19 -2.90
N ILE A 216 10.40 5.88 -3.00
CA ILE A 216 11.09 5.09 -4.02
C ILE A 216 10.16 4.88 -5.22
N GLN A 217 10.56 5.40 -6.37
CA GLN A 217 9.82 5.26 -7.62
C GLN A 217 10.08 3.89 -8.26
N VAL A 218 8.99 3.12 -8.51
CA VAL A 218 9.04 1.82 -9.21
C VAL A 218 8.13 1.91 -10.42
N ASN A 219 8.55 2.68 -11.44
CA ASN A 219 7.70 3.08 -12.55
C ASN A 219 8.39 3.04 -13.92
N GLY A 220 9.54 2.36 -14.02
CA GLY A 220 10.27 2.23 -15.28
C GLY A 220 10.81 3.56 -15.85
N GLY A 221 10.87 4.62 -15.03
CA GLY A 221 11.31 5.95 -15.46
C GLY A 221 10.19 6.80 -16.09
N ALA A 222 8.93 6.41 -15.93
CA ALA A 222 7.78 7.21 -16.39
C ALA A 222 7.59 8.50 -15.56
N GLU A 223 8.11 8.54 -14.34
CA GLU A 223 8.21 9.73 -13.49
C GLU A 223 9.59 9.72 -12.82
N ARG A 224 10.23 10.88 -12.77
CA ARG A 224 11.64 10.98 -12.36
C ARG A 224 11.84 11.20 -10.85
N GLY A 225 10.77 11.39 -10.12
CA GLY A 225 10.81 11.76 -8.71
C GLY A 225 11.26 13.23 -8.49
N HIS A 226 11.07 13.71 -7.29
CA HIS A 226 11.40 15.08 -6.88
C HIS A 226 12.19 15.04 -5.57
#